data_00b5061579a4827cb43e14428f9f6521
#
_entry.id   00b5061579a4827cb43e14428f9f6521
#
_cell.length_a   1.000
_cell.length_b   1.000
_cell.length_c   1.000
_cell.angle_alpha   90.00
_cell.angle_beta   90.00
_cell.angle_gamma   90.00
#
_symmetry.space_group_name_H-M   'P 1'
#
loop_
_entity.id
_entity.type
_entity.pdbx_description
1 polymer ?
#
loop_
_entity_poly.entity_id
_entity_poly.type
_entity_poly.pdbx_seq_one_letter_code
_entity_poly.pdbx_strand_id
1 'polypeptide(L)'
;MLHSVFEWAVKDRLIPRNPTEDCIAPKVQKIEMQILPPEHIKDYLEAADRRGLLPMFYLELVSGLRKGELTALLWSDLDIQNRTISVSKQYVKNPNGELALTRPKTETSVRKVSIPQKAVDLLVAEHNKHPDNPYMFPSPVTGEMYYPDSIVNLHKKILKDAGLPHIRFHDLRHPYVKHTTKNKSLQKQKSQAIKEF
;
A
#
# COMPACT_ATOMS: atom_id res chain seq x y z
N MET A 1 2.96 22.96 9.43
CA MET A 1 2.57 22.69 10.84
C MET A 1 2.48 23.96 11.67
N LEU A 2 3.54 24.76 11.83
CA LEU A 2 3.48 26.00 12.63
C LEU A 2 2.41 26.99 12.16
N HIS A 3 2.27 27.22 10.85
CA HIS A 3 1.22 28.08 10.30
C HIS A 3 -0.17 27.68 10.78
N SER A 4 -0.50 26.39 10.70
CA SER A 4 -1.83 25.90 11.14
C SER A 4 -2.05 26.06 12.66
N VAL A 5 -1.01 25.90 13.48
CA VAL A 5 -1.11 26.10 14.93
C VAL A 5 -1.40 27.56 15.25
N PHE A 6 -0.71 28.49 14.60
CA PHE A 6 -0.95 29.92 14.81
C PHE A 6 -2.30 30.39 14.23
N GLU A 7 -2.79 29.76 13.13
CA GLU A 7 -4.12 29.98 12.63
C GLU A 7 -5.20 29.62 13.69
N TRP A 8 -5.01 28.50 14.39
CA TRP A 8 -5.89 28.14 15.51
C TRP A 8 -5.80 29.12 16.65
N ALA A 9 -4.60 29.57 17.01
CA ALA A 9 -4.41 30.56 18.08
C ALA A 9 -5.07 31.92 17.75
N VAL A 10 -5.09 32.34 16.48
CA VAL A 10 -5.84 33.52 16.03
C VAL A 10 -7.35 33.30 16.14
N LYS A 11 -7.87 32.13 15.70
CA LYS A 11 -9.30 31.78 15.84
C LYS A 11 -9.75 31.77 17.29
N ASP A 12 -8.90 31.25 18.17
CA ASP A 12 -9.17 31.19 19.62
C ASP A 12 -8.87 32.53 20.32
N ARG A 13 -8.54 33.60 19.54
CA ARG A 13 -8.23 34.95 20.04
C ARG A 13 -7.06 35.00 21.04
N LEU A 14 -6.16 34.05 20.99
CA LEU A 14 -4.96 34.02 21.83
C LEU A 14 -3.87 34.97 21.32
N ILE A 15 -3.83 35.21 20.01
CA ILE A 15 -2.93 36.15 19.35
C ILE A 15 -3.69 36.97 18.29
N PRO A 16 -3.31 38.22 18.04
CA PRO A 16 -4.06 39.12 17.12
C PRO A 16 -3.84 38.78 15.64
N ARG A 17 -2.69 38.17 15.29
CA ARG A 17 -2.36 37.77 13.91
C ARG A 17 -1.43 36.56 13.91
N ASN A 18 -1.41 35.83 12.79
CA ASN A 18 -0.50 34.71 12.60
C ASN A 18 0.92 35.23 12.28
N PRO A 19 1.94 34.98 13.12
CA PRO A 19 3.30 35.47 12.86
C PRO A 19 4.00 34.79 11.69
N THR A 20 3.41 33.74 11.14
CA THR A 20 3.95 33.01 9.98
C THR A 20 3.31 33.41 8.66
N GLU A 21 2.43 34.41 8.63
CA GLU A 21 1.70 34.84 7.43
C GLU A 21 2.68 35.34 6.34
N ASP A 22 3.71 36.09 6.76
CA ASP A 22 4.73 36.67 5.88
C ASP A 22 5.93 35.73 5.65
N CYS A 23 5.90 34.49 6.20
CA CYS A 23 7.00 33.54 6.03
C CYS A 23 6.98 32.90 4.67
N ILE A 24 8.04 33.07 3.88
CA ILE A 24 8.25 32.37 2.63
C ILE A 24 8.72 30.94 2.94
N ALA A 25 7.85 29.96 2.66
CA ALA A 25 8.24 28.57 2.82
C ALA A 25 9.37 28.19 1.86
N PRO A 26 10.40 27.46 2.33
CA PRO A 26 11.48 27.00 1.45
C PRO A 26 10.90 26.15 0.30
N LYS A 27 11.42 26.35 -0.91
CA LYS A 27 11.01 25.55 -2.07
C LYS A 27 11.33 24.07 -1.80
N VAL A 28 10.29 23.26 -1.69
CA VAL A 28 10.44 21.81 -1.60
C VAL A 28 10.90 21.29 -2.96
N GLN A 29 12.10 20.73 -3.03
CA GLN A 29 12.53 19.99 -4.22
C GLN A 29 11.58 18.81 -4.40
N LYS A 30 10.89 18.76 -5.56
CA LYS A 30 10.05 17.62 -5.92
C LYS A 30 10.97 16.42 -6.14
N ILE A 31 10.97 15.50 -5.20
CA ILE A 31 11.63 14.20 -5.40
C ILE A 31 10.80 13.47 -6.47
N GLU A 32 11.42 13.15 -7.60
CA GLU A 32 10.80 12.34 -8.63
C GLU A 32 10.46 10.95 -8.04
N MET A 33 9.23 10.52 -8.28
CA MET A 33 8.79 9.20 -7.86
C MET A 33 9.48 8.14 -8.71
N GLN A 34 10.12 7.20 -8.05
CA GLN A 34 10.71 6.03 -8.70
C GLN A 34 9.62 4.96 -8.83
N ILE A 35 9.19 4.69 -10.04
CA ILE A 35 8.21 3.65 -10.35
C ILE A 35 8.98 2.37 -10.66
N LEU A 36 8.48 1.22 -10.21
CA LEU A 36 9.02 -0.09 -10.63
C LEU A 36 8.78 -0.25 -12.14
N PRO A 37 9.85 -0.31 -12.95
CA PRO A 37 9.72 -0.45 -14.39
C PRO A 37 9.06 -1.80 -14.76
N PRO A 38 8.25 -1.86 -15.84
CA PRO A 38 7.57 -3.09 -16.25
C PRO A 38 8.50 -4.28 -16.46
N GLU A 39 9.69 -4.05 -17.00
CA GLU A 39 10.73 -5.05 -17.25
C GLU A 39 11.26 -5.71 -15.98
N HIS A 40 11.19 -5.05 -14.83
CA HIS A 40 11.64 -5.55 -13.53
C HIS A 40 10.56 -6.19 -12.67
N ILE A 41 9.30 -6.19 -13.14
CA ILE A 41 8.18 -6.78 -12.38
C ILE A 41 8.39 -8.28 -12.19
N LYS A 42 8.88 -8.97 -13.21
CA LYS A 42 9.16 -10.41 -13.15
C LYS A 42 10.21 -10.72 -12.08
N ASP A 43 11.36 -10.04 -12.13
CA ASP A 43 12.45 -10.24 -11.16
C ASP A 43 11.99 -9.97 -9.73
N TYR A 44 11.18 -8.93 -9.56
CA TYR A 44 10.59 -8.56 -8.28
C TYR A 44 9.66 -9.64 -7.73
N LEU A 45 8.75 -10.18 -8.57
CA LEU A 45 7.80 -11.21 -8.16
C LEU A 45 8.49 -12.56 -7.92
N GLU A 46 9.50 -12.93 -8.70
CA GLU A 46 10.31 -14.11 -8.44
C GLU A 46 11.08 -14.01 -7.13
N ALA A 47 11.60 -12.83 -6.79
CA ALA A 47 12.23 -12.61 -5.50
C ALA A 47 11.23 -12.67 -4.34
N ALA A 48 9.99 -12.19 -4.56
CA ALA A 48 8.91 -12.32 -3.58
C ALA A 48 8.51 -13.79 -3.38
N ASP A 49 8.46 -14.58 -4.47
CA ASP A 49 8.12 -16.01 -4.43
C ASP A 49 9.17 -16.81 -3.63
N ARG A 50 10.46 -16.60 -3.89
CA ARG A 50 11.54 -17.22 -3.10
C ARG A 50 11.46 -16.97 -1.60
N ARG A 51 10.75 -15.92 -1.18
CA ARG A 51 10.48 -15.60 0.22
C ARG A 51 9.12 -16.09 0.72
N GLY A 52 8.33 -16.76 -0.12
CA GLY A 52 6.94 -17.14 0.21
C GLY A 52 6.00 -15.97 0.35
N LEU A 53 6.30 -14.83 -0.27
CA LEU A 53 5.55 -13.57 -0.17
C LEU A 53 4.83 -13.20 -1.48
N LEU A 54 4.88 -14.08 -2.48
CA LEU A 54 4.30 -13.82 -3.80
C LEU A 54 2.82 -13.40 -3.73
N PRO A 55 1.91 -14.08 -2.99
CA PRO A 55 0.50 -13.71 -2.98
C PRO A 55 0.28 -12.27 -2.48
N MET A 56 1.01 -11.88 -1.42
CA MET A 56 0.90 -10.54 -0.82
C MET A 56 1.36 -9.44 -1.77
N PHE A 57 2.56 -9.59 -2.36
CA PHE A 57 3.15 -8.55 -3.21
C PHE A 57 2.56 -8.54 -4.62
N TYR A 58 2.08 -9.68 -5.10
CA TYR A 58 1.28 -9.73 -6.33
C TYR A 58 -0.03 -8.97 -6.15
N LEU A 59 -0.74 -9.22 -5.05
CA LEU A 59 -1.96 -8.48 -4.72
C LEU A 59 -1.71 -6.98 -4.62
N GLU A 60 -0.64 -6.55 -3.95
CA GLU A 60 -0.27 -5.14 -3.85
C GLU A 60 -0.07 -4.49 -5.23
N LEU A 61 0.65 -5.16 -6.13
CA LEU A 61 0.91 -4.66 -7.48
C LEU A 61 -0.36 -4.51 -8.33
N VAL A 62 -1.34 -5.40 -8.17
CA VAL A 62 -2.58 -5.38 -8.98
C VAL A 62 -3.67 -4.51 -8.36
N SER A 63 -3.72 -4.36 -7.04
CA SER A 63 -4.77 -3.65 -6.32
C SER A 63 -4.40 -2.23 -5.90
N GLY A 64 -3.11 -1.96 -5.72
CA GLY A 64 -2.60 -0.69 -5.21
C GLY A 64 -3.12 -0.33 -3.82
N LEU A 65 -3.26 -1.28 -2.94
CA LEU A 65 -3.70 -1.08 -1.55
C LEU A 65 -2.68 -0.26 -0.74
N ARG A 66 -3.13 0.45 0.28
CA ARG A 66 -2.22 1.04 1.25
C ARG A 66 -1.64 -0.05 2.16
N LYS A 67 -0.42 0.13 2.69
CA LYS A 67 0.19 -0.85 3.59
C LYS A 67 -0.72 -1.26 4.75
N GLY A 68 -1.43 -0.30 5.36
CA GLY A 68 -2.36 -0.58 6.45
C GLY A 68 -3.67 -1.24 6.00
N GLU A 69 -4.09 -1.05 4.75
CA GLU A 69 -5.22 -1.77 4.15
C GLU A 69 -4.83 -3.21 3.86
N LEU A 70 -3.66 -3.42 3.23
CA LEU A 70 -3.14 -4.74 2.88
C LEU A 70 -2.96 -5.64 4.12
N THR A 71 -2.41 -5.09 5.21
CA THR A 71 -2.23 -5.84 6.46
C THR A 71 -3.53 -6.13 7.20
N ALA A 72 -4.57 -5.34 6.97
CA ALA A 72 -5.86 -5.50 7.64
C ALA A 72 -6.81 -6.47 6.92
N LEU A 73 -6.41 -7.05 5.79
CA LEU A 73 -7.25 -7.96 5.02
C LEU A 73 -7.51 -9.27 5.77
N LEU A 74 -8.77 -9.67 5.77
CA LEU A 74 -9.23 -10.97 6.22
C LEU A 74 -9.70 -11.80 5.02
N TRP A 75 -9.78 -13.12 5.17
CA TRP A 75 -10.34 -13.98 4.13
C TRP A 75 -11.80 -13.64 3.81
N SER A 76 -12.57 -13.16 4.79
CA SER A 76 -13.94 -12.68 4.60
C SER A 76 -14.06 -11.42 3.72
N ASP A 77 -12.96 -10.73 3.45
CA ASP A 77 -12.95 -9.56 2.54
C ASP A 77 -12.79 -9.97 1.06
N LEU A 78 -12.48 -11.24 0.77
CA LEU A 78 -12.31 -11.77 -0.58
C LEU A 78 -13.62 -12.36 -1.11
N ASP A 79 -14.09 -11.83 -2.23
CA ASP A 79 -15.16 -12.41 -3.02
C ASP A 79 -14.54 -13.11 -4.25
N ILE A 80 -14.42 -14.44 -4.13
CA ILE A 80 -13.80 -15.27 -5.17
C ILE A 80 -14.62 -15.24 -6.47
N GLN A 81 -15.96 -15.31 -6.38
CA GLN A 81 -16.85 -15.37 -7.54
C GLN A 81 -16.78 -14.08 -8.37
N ASN A 82 -16.84 -12.93 -7.68
CA ASN A 82 -16.78 -11.62 -8.32
C ASN A 82 -15.36 -11.13 -8.52
N ARG A 83 -14.35 -11.84 -8.01
CA ARG A 83 -12.92 -11.46 -8.06
C ARG A 83 -12.69 -10.05 -7.52
N THR A 84 -13.25 -9.79 -6.33
CA THR A 84 -13.12 -8.49 -5.68
C THR A 84 -12.65 -8.62 -4.25
N ILE A 85 -11.94 -7.58 -3.78
CA ILE A 85 -11.55 -7.41 -2.37
C ILE A 85 -12.28 -6.19 -1.82
N SER A 86 -12.94 -6.37 -0.69
CA SER A 86 -13.58 -5.30 0.07
C SER A 86 -12.58 -4.61 0.97
N VAL A 87 -12.31 -3.32 0.72
CA VAL A 87 -11.41 -2.50 1.53
C VAL A 87 -12.25 -1.61 2.42
N SER A 88 -12.47 -2.02 3.67
CA SER A 88 -13.33 -1.34 4.64
C SER A 88 -12.62 -0.96 5.94
N LYS A 89 -11.35 -1.35 6.09
CA LYS A 89 -10.56 -1.18 7.31
C LYS A 89 -9.08 -1.00 7.00
N GLN A 90 -8.36 -0.43 7.93
CA GLN A 90 -6.92 -0.28 7.86
C GLN A 90 -6.29 -0.29 9.25
N TYR A 91 -5.05 -0.76 9.35
CA TYR A 91 -4.25 -0.58 10.54
C TYR A 91 -3.49 0.75 10.50
N VAL A 92 -3.60 1.50 11.58
CA VAL A 92 -2.92 2.78 11.78
C VAL A 92 -2.16 2.72 13.10
N LYS A 93 -0.94 3.24 13.10
CA LYS A 93 -0.15 3.39 14.33
C LYS A 93 -0.61 4.64 15.07
N ASN A 94 -1.06 4.46 16.29
CA ASN A 94 -1.40 5.55 17.19
C ASN A 94 -0.14 6.30 17.67
N PRO A 95 -0.27 7.52 18.22
CA PRO A 95 0.86 8.28 18.75
C PRO A 95 1.64 7.57 19.86
N ASN A 96 0.98 6.71 20.64
CA ASN A 96 1.59 5.85 21.66
C ASN A 96 2.31 4.60 21.10
N GLY A 97 2.29 4.42 19.77
CA GLY A 97 2.98 3.33 19.09
C GLY A 97 2.14 2.05 18.89
N GLU A 98 0.95 1.97 19.47
CA GLU A 98 0.06 0.83 19.31
C GLU A 98 -0.63 0.82 17.95
N LEU A 99 -0.95 -0.37 17.45
CA LEU A 99 -1.74 -0.53 16.24
C LEU A 99 -3.23 -0.50 16.59
N ALA A 100 -3.96 0.35 15.91
CA ALA A 100 -5.41 0.39 15.96
C ALA A 100 -6.00 0.03 14.61
N LEU A 101 -6.98 -0.87 14.63
CA LEU A 101 -7.84 -1.11 13.48
C LEU A 101 -8.85 0.02 13.38
N THR A 102 -8.78 0.78 12.30
CA THR A 102 -9.68 1.92 12.09
C THR A 102 -10.47 1.75 10.80
N ARG A 103 -11.71 2.24 10.81
CA ARG A 103 -12.43 2.48 9.56
C ARG A 103 -11.80 3.68 8.87
N PRO A 104 -11.76 3.71 7.54
CA PRO A 104 -11.35 4.91 6.82
C PRO A 104 -12.18 6.12 7.23
N LYS A 105 -11.55 7.30 7.31
CA LYS A 105 -12.19 8.56 7.77
C LYS A 105 -13.37 9.03 6.92
N THR A 106 -13.53 8.51 5.70
CA THR A 106 -14.60 8.89 4.77
C THR A 106 -15.26 7.64 4.21
N GLU A 107 -16.57 7.69 4.00
CA GLU A 107 -17.32 6.59 3.35
C GLU A 107 -16.80 6.26 1.96
N THR A 108 -16.28 7.24 1.24
CA THR A 108 -15.64 7.07 -0.07
C THR A 108 -14.36 6.23 -0.03
N SER A 109 -13.81 5.98 1.15
CA SER A 109 -12.63 5.11 1.33
C SER A 109 -13.00 3.63 1.46
N VAL A 110 -14.26 3.31 1.73
CA VAL A 110 -14.79 1.94 1.63
C VAL A 110 -15.02 1.66 0.16
N ARG A 111 -14.30 0.69 -0.37
CA ARG A 111 -14.35 0.37 -1.81
C ARG A 111 -14.16 -1.12 -2.07
N LYS A 112 -14.71 -1.59 -3.17
CA LYS A 112 -14.36 -2.90 -3.74
C LYS A 112 -13.30 -2.70 -4.83
N VAL A 113 -12.27 -3.53 -4.81
CA VAL A 113 -11.19 -3.53 -5.78
C VAL A 113 -11.25 -4.83 -6.57
N SER A 114 -11.41 -4.74 -7.89
CA SER A 114 -11.36 -5.91 -8.77
C SER A 114 -9.91 -6.39 -8.92
N ILE A 115 -9.73 -7.71 -8.86
CA ILE A 115 -8.44 -8.38 -8.99
C ILE A 115 -8.46 -9.40 -10.13
N PRO A 116 -7.33 -9.66 -10.80
CA PRO A 116 -7.27 -10.68 -11.86
C PRO A 116 -7.42 -12.09 -11.29
N GLN A 117 -7.82 -13.05 -12.13
CA GLN A 117 -7.98 -14.45 -11.73
C GLN A 117 -6.73 -15.02 -11.08
N LYS A 118 -5.56 -14.75 -11.64
CA LYS A 118 -4.28 -15.20 -11.06
C LYS A 118 -4.06 -14.74 -9.62
N ALA A 119 -4.50 -13.53 -9.25
CA ALA A 119 -4.45 -13.09 -7.86
C ALA A 119 -5.35 -13.94 -6.96
N VAL A 120 -6.56 -14.27 -7.43
CA VAL A 120 -7.49 -15.17 -6.72
C VAL A 120 -6.84 -16.53 -6.51
N ASP A 121 -6.25 -17.12 -7.56
CA ASP A 121 -5.62 -18.44 -7.51
C ASP A 121 -4.47 -18.47 -6.50
N LEU A 122 -3.61 -17.42 -6.50
CA LEU A 122 -2.53 -17.26 -5.53
C LEU A 122 -3.05 -17.11 -4.09
N LEU A 123 -4.14 -16.37 -3.90
CA LEU A 123 -4.75 -16.17 -2.59
C LEU A 123 -5.40 -17.46 -2.07
N VAL A 124 -6.09 -18.22 -2.93
CA VAL A 124 -6.67 -19.51 -2.55
C VAL A 124 -5.57 -20.51 -2.17
N ALA A 125 -4.49 -20.57 -2.95
CA ALA A 125 -3.33 -21.40 -2.60
C ALA A 125 -2.70 -20.99 -1.27
N GLU A 126 -2.67 -19.70 -0.96
CA GLU A 126 -2.16 -19.19 0.32
C GLU A 126 -3.10 -19.56 1.48
N HIS A 127 -4.43 -19.42 1.31
CA HIS A 127 -5.42 -19.80 2.30
C HIS A 127 -5.29 -21.28 2.72
N ASN A 128 -5.04 -22.16 1.75
CA ASN A 128 -4.90 -23.59 2.02
C ASN A 128 -3.70 -23.95 2.93
N LYS A 129 -2.73 -23.05 3.10
CA LYS A 129 -1.59 -23.25 4.01
C LYS A 129 -1.95 -22.99 5.47
N HIS A 130 -2.97 -22.16 5.73
CA HIS A 130 -3.42 -21.78 7.08
C HIS A 130 -4.93 -21.49 7.11
N PRO A 131 -5.76 -22.53 6.86
CA PRO A 131 -7.20 -22.37 6.65
C PRO A 131 -7.96 -21.83 7.86
N ASP A 132 -7.46 -22.10 9.07
CA ASP A 132 -8.10 -21.66 10.32
C ASP A 132 -7.71 -20.23 10.73
N ASN A 133 -6.77 -19.61 10.04
CA ASN A 133 -6.33 -18.25 10.35
C ASN A 133 -7.23 -17.23 9.65
N PRO A 134 -7.87 -16.28 10.36
CA PRO A 134 -8.74 -15.29 9.75
C PRO A 134 -8.01 -14.27 8.89
N TYR A 135 -6.71 -14.04 9.14
CA TYR A 135 -5.90 -13.06 8.40
C TYR A 135 -5.49 -13.60 7.04
N MET A 136 -5.63 -12.78 6.00
CA MET A 136 -5.20 -13.14 4.64
C MET A 136 -3.68 -13.32 4.55
N PHE A 137 -2.93 -12.52 5.30
CA PHE A 137 -1.47 -12.58 5.36
C PHE A 137 -1.00 -12.59 6.83
N PRO A 138 -1.05 -13.74 7.50
CA PRO A 138 -0.56 -13.83 8.87
C PRO A 138 0.97 -13.76 8.93
N SER A 139 1.47 -13.13 9.98
CA SER A 139 2.90 -13.14 10.28
C SER A 139 3.34 -14.55 10.67
N PRO A 140 4.39 -15.11 10.07
CA PRO A 140 4.87 -16.45 10.40
C PRO A 140 5.43 -16.55 11.84
N VAL A 141 5.68 -15.42 12.49
CA VAL A 141 6.22 -15.37 13.86
C VAL A 141 5.09 -15.38 14.90
N THR A 142 4.01 -14.64 14.66
CA THR A 142 2.94 -14.44 15.64
C THR A 142 1.63 -15.14 15.27
N GLY A 143 1.45 -15.53 14.01
CA GLY A 143 0.17 -16.00 13.49
C GLY A 143 -0.88 -14.89 13.31
N GLU A 144 -0.57 -13.69 13.78
CA GLU A 144 -1.43 -12.50 13.63
C GLU A 144 -1.05 -11.70 12.38
N MET A 145 -1.73 -10.59 12.14
CA MET A 145 -1.41 -9.71 11.03
C MET A 145 0.03 -9.19 11.06
N TYR A 146 0.58 -8.91 9.89
CA TYR A 146 1.85 -8.17 9.81
C TYR A 146 1.73 -6.76 10.35
N TYR A 147 2.74 -6.34 11.08
CA TYR A 147 2.93 -4.92 11.39
C TYR A 147 3.15 -4.15 10.08
N PRO A 148 2.44 -3.03 9.79
CA PRO A 148 2.54 -2.35 8.50
C PRO A 148 3.96 -1.94 8.09
N ASP A 149 4.83 -1.61 9.08
CA ASP A 149 6.22 -1.27 8.78
C ASP A 149 7.08 -2.51 8.47
N SER A 150 6.67 -3.70 8.92
CA SER A 150 7.33 -4.95 8.55
C SER A 150 7.21 -5.24 7.06
N ILE A 151 6.05 -4.93 6.44
CA ILE A 151 5.87 -5.08 4.99
C ILE A 151 6.83 -4.18 4.21
N VAL A 152 7.07 -2.96 4.69
CA VAL A 152 8.06 -2.06 4.06
C VAL A 152 9.45 -2.66 4.12
N ASN A 153 9.80 -3.31 5.23
CA ASN A 153 11.10 -3.98 5.37
C ASN A 153 11.20 -5.25 4.48
N LEU A 154 10.11 -6.01 4.35
CA LEU A 154 10.04 -7.14 3.43
C LEU A 154 10.20 -6.67 1.98
N HIS A 155 9.53 -5.62 1.57
CA HIS A 155 9.69 -4.99 0.26
C HIS A 155 11.15 -4.61 -0.03
N LYS A 156 11.85 -3.97 0.92
CA LYS A 156 13.27 -3.63 0.77
C LYS A 156 14.14 -4.87 0.56
N LYS A 157 13.84 -5.96 1.27
CA LYS A 157 14.56 -7.23 1.12
C LYS A 157 14.30 -7.84 -0.26
N ILE A 158 13.07 -7.81 -0.76
CA ILE A 158 12.72 -8.30 -2.11
C ILE A 158 13.47 -7.50 -3.18
N LEU A 159 13.48 -6.16 -3.10
CA LEU A 159 14.25 -5.33 -4.03
C LEU A 159 15.73 -5.67 -4.03
N LYS A 160 16.31 -5.88 -2.86
CA LYS A 160 17.71 -6.29 -2.72
C LYS A 160 17.99 -7.64 -3.39
N ASP A 161 17.14 -8.65 -3.16
CA ASP A 161 17.28 -9.99 -3.72
C ASP A 161 17.08 -10.01 -5.24
N ALA A 162 16.26 -9.10 -5.75
CA ALA A 162 16.04 -8.91 -7.18
C ALA A 162 17.14 -8.06 -7.86
N GLY A 163 18.11 -7.51 -7.09
CA GLY A 163 19.12 -6.59 -7.62
C GLY A 163 18.58 -5.26 -8.12
N LEU A 164 17.41 -4.86 -7.61
CA LEU A 164 16.69 -3.66 -8.06
C LEU A 164 17.02 -2.43 -7.19
N PRO A 165 16.95 -1.22 -7.76
CA PRO A 165 17.16 0.01 -7.01
C PRO A 165 16.08 0.18 -5.93
N HIS A 166 16.39 0.99 -4.91
CA HIS A 166 15.45 1.28 -3.85
C HIS A 166 14.25 2.07 -4.38
N ILE A 167 13.06 1.46 -4.29
CA ILE A 167 11.76 2.06 -4.59
C ILE A 167 10.97 2.08 -3.28
N ARG A 168 10.26 3.17 -2.99
CA ARG A 168 9.42 3.22 -1.78
C ARG A 168 8.21 2.31 -1.96
N PHE A 169 7.78 1.62 -0.90
CA PHE A 169 6.59 0.77 -0.93
C PHE A 169 5.35 1.51 -1.47
N HIS A 170 5.18 2.77 -1.05
CA HIS A 170 4.06 3.60 -1.52
C HIS A 170 4.10 3.86 -3.04
N ASP A 171 5.27 3.85 -3.65
CA ASP A 171 5.43 4.11 -5.09
C ASP A 171 5.02 2.90 -5.94
N LEU A 172 4.89 1.69 -5.36
CA LEU A 172 4.30 0.52 -6.01
C LEU A 172 2.83 0.76 -6.43
N ARG A 173 2.10 1.59 -5.67
CA ARG A 173 0.69 1.95 -5.94
C ARG A 173 0.50 2.90 -7.13
N HIS A 174 1.51 3.68 -7.45
CA HIS A 174 1.37 4.89 -8.27
C HIS A 174 0.86 4.71 -9.71
N PRO A 175 0.96 3.55 -10.36
CA PRO A 175 0.35 3.37 -11.67
C PRO A 175 -1.18 3.51 -11.68
N TYR A 176 -1.84 3.37 -10.51
CA TYR A 176 -3.31 3.43 -10.44
C TYR A 176 -3.91 4.83 -10.23
N VAL A 177 -3.14 5.84 -9.83
CA VAL A 177 -3.73 7.05 -9.22
C VAL A 177 -3.63 8.35 -10.03
N LYS A 178 -2.82 8.50 -11.09
CA LYS A 178 -2.73 9.79 -11.81
C LYS A 178 -2.87 9.72 -13.33
N HIS A 179 -3.90 10.39 -13.80
CA HIS A 179 -4.26 10.68 -15.18
C HIS A 179 -3.29 11.62 -15.91
N THR A 180 -2.12 11.13 -16.31
CA THR A 180 -1.30 11.83 -17.28
C THR A 180 -1.06 10.89 -18.48
N THR A 181 -1.11 11.40 -19.70
CA THR A 181 -1.03 10.61 -20.94
C THR A 181 0.19 9.69 -21.02
N LYS A 182 1.34 10.12 -20.49
CA LYS A 182 2.55 9.29 -20.33
C LYS A 182 2.35 8.09 -19.39
N ASN A 183 1.51 8.21 -18.37
CA ASN A 183 1.26 7.15 -17.40
C ASN A 183 0.33 6.05 -17.92
N LYS A 184 -0.52 6.30 -18.91
CA LYS A 184 -1.43 5.29 -19.49
C LYS A 184 -0.67 4.17 -20.21
N SER A 185 0.39 4.49 -20.94
CA SER A 185 1.22 3.49 -21.63
C SER A 185 2.00 2.62 -20.62
N LEU A 186 2.62 3.23 -19.61
CA LEU A 186 3.32 2.53 -18.53
C LEU A 186 2.38 1.64 -17.70
N GLN A 187 1.15 2.10 -17.44
CA GLN A 187 0.13 1.29 -16.77
C GLN A 187 -0.25 0.06 -17.58
N LYS A 188 -0.42 0.23 -18.90
CA LYS A 188 -0.75 -0.89 -19.80
C LYS A 188 0.40 -1.89 -19.84
N GLN A 189 1.64 -1.43 -19.96
CA GLN A 189 2.84 -2.28 -19.93
C GLN A 189 3.00 -3.01 -18.59
N LYS A 190 2.80 -2.33 -17.45
CA LYS A 190 2.84 -2.94 -16.12
C LYS A 190 1.74 -4.00 -15.96
N SER A 191 0.50 -3.70 -16.37
CA SER A 191 -0.60 -4.66 -16.33
C SER A 191 -0.32 -5.87 -17.21
N GLN A 192 0.33 -5.67 -18.35
CA GLN A 192 0.76 -6.75 -19.24
C GLN A 192 1.84 -7.61 -18.59
N ALA A 193 2.91 -7.00 -18.06
CA ALA A 193 4.00 -7.71 -17.40
C ALA A 193 3.52 -8.53 -16.17
N ILE A 194 2.54 -7.98 -15.42
CA ILE A 194 1.94 -8.72 -14.28
C ILE A 194 1.10 -9.90 -14.76
N LYS A 195 0.43 -9.80 -15.93
CA LYS A 195 -0.36 -10.92 -16.48
C LYS A 195 0.51 -12.02 -17.07
N GLU A 196 1.67 -11.67 -17.61
CA GLU A 196 2.61 -12.60 -18.23
C GLU A 196 3.46 -13.36 -17.20
N PHE A 197 3.56 -12.88 -15.99
CA PHE A 197 4.14 -13.60 -14.85
C PHE A 197 3.24 -14.75 -14.38
#